data_944f19b2e2c3a255f5024b80cd4c8ae0
#
_entry.id   944f19b2e2c3a255f5024b80cd4c8ae0
#
_cell.length_a   1.000
_cell.length_b   1.000
_cell.length_c   1.000
_cell.angle_alpha   90.00
_cell.angle_beta   90.00
_cell.angle_gamma   90.00
#
_symmetry.space_group_name_H-M   'P 1'
#
loop_
_entity.id
_entity.type
_entity.pdbx_description
1 polymer ?
#
loop_
_entity_poly.entity_id
_entity_poly.type
_entity_poly.pdbx_seq_one_letter_code
_entity_poly.pdbx_strand_id
1 'polypeptide(L)'
;VDLGDENLVAGLADGAKNVLRVKSAVKSFKSETNLTVITDDGCFFTFNVKFAKEPLLLNIEMTDFIHDGEAVNRPNNAQEIYLERLGQESPMLVKLIMKSIYKQNKREIKHIGSKRFGVQFILKSIYTNNGLLYFHTELKNTSNIAFDIDYISFKIVDKKVVKRTAMQEQVLEPLRAQNYVTVVSGKKSERTVFALEKFTIPDDKQLIIEVAEKEGGRNQSFVIENGDIVRANVIDELSIQ
;
A
#
# COMPACT_ATOMS: atom_id res chain seq x y z
N VAL A 1 -4.04 -4.88 -16.71
CA VAL A 1 -4.08 -6.20 -17.37
C VAL A 1 -4.11 -5.98 -18.86
N ASP A 2 -3.23 -6.64 -19.57
CA ASP A 2 -3.16 -6.61 -21.02
C ASP A 2 -3.40 -8.03 -21.57
N LEU A 3 -4.27 -8.13 -22.58
CA LEU A 3 -4.67 -9.38 -23.22
C LEU A 3 -4.10 -9.40 -24.65
N GLY A 4 -3.33 -10.42 -24.94
CA GLY A 4 -2.69 -10.55 -26.27
C GLY A 4 -3.65 -10.93 -27.41
N ASP A 5 -4.89 -11.28 -27.11
CA ASP A 5 -5.89 -11.71 -28.09
C ASP A 5 -7.32 -11.41 -27.62
N GLU A 6 -8.22 -11.10 -28.54
CA GLU A 6 -9.66 -10.89 -28.32
C GLU A 6 -10.39 -12.16 -27.84
N ASN A 7 -9.75 -13.33 -27.94
CA ASN A 7 -10.28 -14.59 -27.44
C ASN A 7 -10.30 -14.72 -25.91
N LEU A 8 -9.69 -13.77 -25.21
CA LEU A 8 -9.67 -13.73 -23.75
C LEU A 8 -10.51 -12.58 -23.22
N VAL A 9 -11.12 -12.79 -22.06
CA VAL A 9 -11.74 -11.74 -21.24
C VAL A 9 -11.16 -11.84 -19.84
N ALA A 10 -10.70 -10.73 -19.31
CA ALA A 10 -10.21 -10.62 -17.95
C ALA A 10 -10.96 -9.52 -17.20
N GLY A 11 -11.19 -9.73 -15.90
CA GLY A 11 -11.80 -8.75 -15.03
C GLY A 11 -11.58 -9.10 -13.57
N LEU A 12 -11.70 -8.13 -12.68
CA LEU A 12 -11.63 -8.37 -11.25
C LEU A 12 -12.84 -9.19 -10.78
N ALA A 13 -12.64 -10.03 -9.78
CA ALA A 13 -13.74 -10.77 -9.17
C ALA A 13 -14.61 -9.82 -8.32
N ASP A 14 -15.93 -10.02 -8.36
CA ASP A 14 -16.85 -9.25 -7.54
C ASP A 14 -16.51 -9.41 -6.05
N GLY A 15 -16.32 -8.30 -5.37
CA GLY A 15 -15.97 -8.26 -3.96
C GLY A 15 -14.51 -8.61 -3.61
N ALA A 16 -13.65 -8.92 -4.59
CA ALA A 16 -12.24 -9.27 -4.36
C ALA A 16 -11.33 -8.52 -5.35
N LYS A 17 -10.84 -7.35 -4.95
CA LYS A 17 -9.97 -6.50 -5.79
C LYS A 17 -8.60 -7.11 -6.12
N ASN A 18 -8.19 -8.12 -5.38
CA ASN A 18 -6.92 -8.84 -5.55
C ASN A 18 -7.07 -10.16 -6.33
N VAL A 19 -8.25 -10.44 -6.89
CA VAL A 19 -8.52 -11.65 -7.68
C VAL A 19 -8.87 -11.27 -9.10
N LEU A 20 -8.03 -11.71 -10.04
CA LEU A 20 -8.26 -11.56 -11.48
C LEU A 20 -8.92 -12.84 -12.02
N ARG A 21 -10.07 -12.70 -12.65
CA ARG A 21 -10.73 -13.78 -13.38
C ARG A 21 -10.38 -13.67 -14.86
N VAL A 22 -9.96 -14.79 -15.45
CA VAL A 22 -9.68 -14.90 -16.88
C VAL A 22 -10.59 -15.98 -17.47
N LYS A 23 -11.22 -15.68 -18.57
CA LYS A 23 -12.13 -16.58 -19.28
C LYS A 23 -11.87 -16.53 -20.78
N SER A 24 -12.21 -17.62 -21.47
CA SER A 24 -12.31 -17.60 -22.91
C SER A 24 -13.55 -16.81 -23.36
N ALA A 25 -13.39 -15.87 -24.28
CA ALA A 25 -14.49 -15.12 -24.91
C ALA A 25 -15.21 -15.95 -25.97
N VAL A 26 -14.56 -16.98 -26.48
CA VAL A 26 -15.06 -17.86 -27.56
C VAL A 26 -15.13 -19.32 -27.09
N LYS A 27 -15.85 -20.15 -27.83
CA LYS A 27 -16.01 -21.58 -27.50
C LYS A 27 -14.70 -22.37 -27.51
N SER A 28 -13.76 -21.97 -28.35
CA SER A 28 -12.40 -22.52 -28.42
C SER A 28 -11.51 -21.67 -29.32
N PHE A 29 -10.21 -21.65 -29.03
CA PHE A 29 -9.19 -21.07 -29.90
C PHE A 29 -7.98 -22.01 -29.99
N LYS A 30 -7.26 -21.99 -31.12
CA LYS A 30 -6.15 -22.93 -31.39
C LYS A 30 -4.77 -22.35 -31.11
N SER A 31 -4.62 -21.03 -31.33
CA SER A 31 -3.34 -20.34 -31.10
C SER A 31 -3.11 -20.10 -29.62
N GLU A 32 -1.87 -20.24 -29.19
CA GLU A 32 -1.48 -19.73 -27.87
C GLU A 32 -1.45 -18.21 -27.90
N THR A 33 -1.81 -17.59 -26.80
CA THR A 33 -1.80 -16.14 -26.61
C THR A 33 -1.15 -15.78 -25.29
N ASN A 34 -0.98 -14.51 -25.01
CA ASN A 34 -0.41 -14.06 -23.74
C ASN A 34 -1.42 -13.25 -22.93
N LEU A 35 -1.21 -13.29 -21.63
CA LEU A 35 -1.86 -12.44 -20.64
C LEU A 35 -0.77 -11.77 -19.82
N THR A 36 -0.80 -10.46 -19.74
CA THR A 36 0.11 -9.70 -18.92
C THR A 36 -0.65 -9.04 -17.77
N VAL A 37 -0.16 -9.23 -16.56
CA VAL A 37 -0.69 -8.62 -15.34
C VAL A 37 0.37 -7.72 -14.76
N ILE A 38 0.04 -6.45 -14.55
CA ILE A 38 0.86 -5.49 -13.83
C ILE A 38 0.13 -5.20 -12.53
N THR A 39 0.81 -5.43 -11.42
CA THR A 39 0.27 -5.15 -10.09
C THR A 39 0.60 -3.71 -9.66
N ASP A 40 -0.11 -3.19 -8.68
CA ASP A 40 0.10 -1.85 -8.15
C ASP A 40 1.46 -1.67 -7.45
N ASP A 41 2.10 -2.77 -7.04
CA ASP A 41 3.49 -2.78 -6.54
C ASP A 41 4.54 -2.79 -7.66
N GLY A 42 4.12 -2.69 -8.94
CA GLY A 42 4.99 -2.66 -10.11
C GLY A 42 5.58 -4.03 -10.49
N CYS A 43 5.05 -5.12 -9.94
CA CYS A 43 5.41 -6.45 -10.41
C CYS A 43 4.77 -6.73 -11.78
N PHE A 44 5.52 -7.39 -12.64
CA PHE A 44 5.11 -7.73 -14.00
C PHE A 44 5.09 -9.24 -14.15
N PHE A 45 3.92 -9.78 -14.53
CA PHE A 45 3.73 -11.21 -14.73
C PHE A 45 3.18 -11.44 -16.13
N THR A 46 3.83 -12.30 -16.88
CA THR A 46 3.35 -12.71 -18.21
C THR A 46 3.07 -14.20 -18.21
N PHE A 47 1.90 -14.56 -18.68
CA PHE A 47 1.42 -15.92 -18.80
C PHE A 47 1.25 -16.28 -20.26
N ASN A 48 1.70 -17.47 -20.64
CA ASN A 48 1.30 -18.09 -21.90
C ASN A 48 -0.05 -18.81 -21.70
N VAL A 49 -1.06 -18.44 -22.47
CA VAL A 49 -2.44 -18.91 -22.29
C VAL A 49 -2.85 -19.75 -23.49
N LYS A 50 -3.36 -20.93 -23.19
CA LYS A 50 -3.87 -21.90 -24.17
C LYS A 50 -5.26 -22.35 -23.76
N PHE A 51 -6.15 -22.51 -24.74
CA PHE A 51 -7.46 -23.06 -24.49
C PHE A 51 -7.39 -24.54 -24.13
N ALA A 52 -8.05 -24.93 -23.03
CA ALA A 52 -8.29 -26.31 -22.66
C ALA A 52 -9.75 -26.47 -22.24
N LYS A 53 -10.41 -27.57 -22.67
CA LYS A 53 -11.77 -27.91 -22.20
C LYS A 53 -11.79 -28.18 -20.70
N GLU A 54 -10.75 -28.82 -20.19
CA GLU A 54 -10.51 -29.15 -18.80
C GLU A 54 -9.12 -28.62 -18.44
N PRO A 55 -8.99 -27.40 -17.89
CA PRO A 55 -7.71 -26.85 -17.49
C PRO A 55 -7.15 -27.61 -16.28
N LEU A 56 -5.84 -27.84 -16.29
CA LEU A 56 -5.12 -28.51 -15.20
C LEU A 56 -5.07 -27.67 -13.93
N LEU A 57 -5.02 -26.33 -14.08
CA LEU A 57 -4.98 -25.38 -12.99
C LEU A 57 -6.16 -24.41 -13.13
N LEU A 58 -6.99 -24.33 -12.11
CA LEU A 58 -8.12 -23.40 -12.05
C LEU A 58 -7.78 -22.13 -11.26
N ASN A 59 -6.90 -22.26 -10.29
CA ASN A 59 -6.44 -21.16 -9.44
C ASN A 59 -4.92 -21.10 -9.50
N ILE A 60 -4.39 -19.88 -9.60
CA ILE A 60 -2.96 -19.60 -9.56
C ILE A 60 -2.77 -18.57 -8.44
N GLU A 61 -2.02 -18.93 -7.41
CA GLU A 61 -1.60 -17.99 -6.38
C GLU A 61 -0.28 -17.36 -6.79
N MET A 62 -0.27 -16.02 -6.91
CA MET A 62 0.92 -15.30 -7.39
C MET A 62 2.11 -15.43 -6.44
N THR A 63 1.86 -15.66 -5.16
CA THR A 63 2.89 -15.92 -4.14
C THR A 63 3.76 -17.12 -4.46
N ASP A 64 3.22 -18.14 -5.15
CA ASP A 64 3.95 -19.34 -5.53
C ASP A 64 5.01 -19.08 -6.62
N PHE A 65 4.91 -17.95 -7.30
CA PHE A 65 5.79 -17.52 -8.37
C PHE A 65 6.74 -16.37 -7.97
N ILE A 66 6.62 -15.86 -6.76
CA ILE A 66 7.54 -14.86 -6.19
C ILE A 66 8.66 -15.60 -5.46
N HIS A 67 9.75 -15.85 -6.14
CA HIS A 67 10.95 -16.39 -5.53
C HIS A 67 11.72 -15.27 -4.83
N ASP A 68 11.57 -15.17 -3.51
CA ASP A 68 12.41 -14.32 -2.67
C ASP A 68 13.83 -14.89 -2.64
N GLY A 69 14.71 -14.34 -3.47
CA GLY A 69 16.16 -14.58 -3.36
C GLY A 69 16.91 -15.05 -4.58
N GLU A 70 16.30 -15.54 -5.62
CA GLU A 70 17.00 -15.77 -6.88
C GLU A 70 16.85 -14.54 -7.79
N ALA A 71 17.95 -13.80 -7.94
CA ALA A 71 18.09 -12.90 -9.08
C ALA A 71 18.00 -13.75 -10.34
N VAL A 72 16.80 -13.97 -10.85
CA VAL A 72 16.64 -14.41 -12.22
C VAL A 72 17.44 -13.41 -13.03
N ASN A 73 18.43 -13.92 -13.78
CA ASN A 73 19.25 -13.16 -14.69
C ASN A 73 18.32 -12.42 -15.66
N ARG A 74 17.82 -11.24 -15.24
CA ARG A 74 17.03 -10.37 -16.09
C ARG A 74 18.03 -9.81 -17.10
N PRO A 75 17.83 -10.01 -18.41
CA PRO A 75 18.64 -9.32 -19.37
C PRO A 75 18.59 -7.82 -19.07
N ASN A 76 19.70 -7.10 -19.30
CA ASN A 76 19.88 -5.67 -19.01
C ASN A 76 18.84 -4.73 -19.64
N ASN A 77 17.81 -5.26 -20.29
CA ASN A 77 16.70 -4.56 -20.97
C ASN A 77 15.36 -4.76 -20.26
N ALA A 78 15.31 -5.05 -18.95
CA ALA A 78 14.05 -5.05 -18.24
C ALA A 78 13.45 -3.64 -18.32
N GLN A 79 12.39 -3.48 -19.10
CA GLN A 79 11.66 -2.21 -19.18
C GLN A 79 11.13 -1.88 -17.79
N GLU A 80 11.53 -0.73 -17.29
CA GLU A 80 10.94 -0.18 -16.06
C GLU A 80 9.51 0.24 -16.38
N ILE A 81 8.56 -0.27 -15.60
CA ILE A 81 7.14 0.07 -15.76
C ILE A 81 6.85 1.25 -14.85
N TYR A 82 6.49 2.37 -15.43
CA TYR A 82 6.06 3.56 -14.73
C TYR A 82 4.53 3.54 -14.61
N LEU A 83 4.03 3.55 -13.39
CA LEU A 83 2.62 3.77 -13.12
C LEU A 83 2.40 5.28 -12.97
N GLU A 84 1.44 5.85 -13.71
CA GLU A 84 1.18 7.31 -13.77
C GLU A 84 1.02 7.98 -12.40
N ARG A 85 0.65 7.23 -11.36
CA ARG A 85 0.34 7.74 -10.03
C ARG A 85 1.45 7.57 -8.99
N LEU A 86 2.66 7.23 -9.36
CA LEU A 86 3.80 7.09 -8.43
C LEU A 86 4.74 8.29 -8.45
N GLY A 87 4.25 9.46 -8.81
CA GLY A 87 5.09 10.64 -9.03
C GLY A 87 6.04 10.41 -10.21
N GLN A 88 7.29 10.87 -10.09
CA GLN A 88 8.32 10.70 -11.12
C GLN A 88 9.23 9.48 -10.87
N GLU A 89 8.89 8.64 -9.86
CA GLU A 89 9.74 7.54 -9.44
C GLU A 89 9.33 6.21 -10.05
N SER A 90 10.32 5.36 -10.31
CA SER A 90 10.03 3.97 -10.71
C SER A 90 9.40 3.20 -9.54
N PRO A 91 8.44 2.32 -9.82
CA PRO A 91 7.83 1.48 -8.79
C PRO A 91 8.84 0.68 -7.96
N MET A 92 9.92 0.24 -8.59
CA MET A 92 10.99 -0.49 -7.94
C MET A 92 11.75 0.38 -6.92
N LEU A 93 12.06 1.63 -7.28
CA LEU A 93 12.74 2.56 -6.37
C LEU A 93 11.85 2.90 -5.17
N VAL A 94 10.57 3.17 -5.38
CA VAL A 94 9.59 3.37 -4.30
C VAL A 94 9.58 2.17 -3.35
N LYS A 95 9.55 0.95 -3.88
CA LYS A 95 9.60 -0.29 -3.08
C LYS A 95 10.90 -0.40 -2.27
N LEU A 96 12.05 -0.08 -2.88
CA LEU A 96 13.36 -0.10 -2.19
C LEU A 96 13.41 0.94 -1.07
N ILE A 97 12.93 2.16 -1.31
CA ILE A 97 12.84 3.22 -0.31
C ILE A 97 11.97 2.75 0.87
N MET A 98 10.76 2.28 0.61
CA MET A 98 9.85 1.82 1.65
C MET A 98 10.47 0.65 2.46
N LYS A 99 11.13 -0.29 1.80
CA LYS A 99 11.85 -1.40 2.43
C LYS A 99 13.01 -0.91 3.30
N SER A 100 13.77 0.10 2.83
CA SER A 100 14.86 0.71 3.61
C SER A 100 14.34 1.40 4.86
N ILE A 101 13.28 2.22 4.75
CA ILE A 101 12.63 2.87 5.89
C ILE A 101 12.16 1.81 6.90
N TYR A 102 11.49 0.76 6.43
CA TYR A 102 11.00 -0.33 7.26
C TYR A 102 12.14 -1.06 7.99
N LYS A 103 13.24 -1.38 7.29
CA LYS A 103 14.40 -2.07 7.85
C LYS A 103 15.15 -1.22 8.87
N GLN A 104 15.43 0.05 8.55
CA GLN A 104 16.15 0.96 9.45
C GLN A 104 15.38 1.23 10.73
N ASN A 105 14.07 1.20 10.68
CA ASN A 105 13.19 1.29 11.84
C ASN A 105 13.47 2.48 12.77
N LYS A 106 13.97 3.58 12.25
CA LYS A 106 14.26 4.78 13.01
C LYS A 106 12.98 5.42 13.56
N ARG A 107 13.04 5.92 14.78
CA ARG A 107 11.99 6.71 15.40
C ARG A 107 12.48 8.15 15.59
N GLU A 108 12.18 9.00 14.66
CA GLU A 108 12.59 10.42 14.66
C GLU A 108 11.50 11.31 15.27
N ILE A 109 10.23 10.96 15.03
CA ILE A 109 9.08 11.64 15.59
C ILE A 109 8.68 10.94 16.91
N LYS A 110 8.74 11.66 18.03
CA LYS A 110 8.49 11.09 19.37
C LYS A 110 7.16 11.54 19.98
N HIS A 111 6.56 12.62 19.46
CA HIS A 111 5.41 13.29 20.06
C HIS A 111 4.08 13.00 19.37
N ILE A 112 4.07 12.32 18.22
CA ILE A 112 2.86 12.03 17.44
C ILE A 112 2.45 10.58 17.65
N GLY A 113 1.23 10.38 18.15
CA GLY A 113 0.64 9.06 18.36
C GLY A 113 -0.51 9.10 19.36
N SER A 114 -1.17 7.95 19.50
CA SER A 114 -2.23 7.71 20.47
C SER A 114 -2.00 6.42 21.22
N LYS A 115 -2.52 6.34 22.45
CA LYS A 115 -2.46 5.14 23.28
C LYS A 115 -3.73 5.03 24.12
N ARG A 116 -4.59 4.09 23.78
CA ARG A 116 -5.83 3.80 24.52
C ARG A 116 -6.14 2.30 24.47
N PHE A 117 -6.83 1.79 25.47
CA PHE A 117 -7.36 0.42 25.49
C PHE A 117 -6.33 -0.69 25.22
N GLY A 118 -5.09 -0.50 25.67
CA GLY A 118 -4.02 -1.47 25.44
C GLY A 118 -3.44 -1.47 24.02
N VAL A 119 -3.86 -0.53 23.18
CA VAL A 119 -3.34 -0.33 21.82
C VAL A 119 -2.64 1.03 21.74
N GLN A 120 -1.50 1.06 21.07
CA GLN A 120 -0.74 2.27 20.79
C GLN A 120 -0.48 2.37 19.29
N PHE A 121 -0.84 3.49 18.69
CA PHE A 121 -0.58 3.81 17.29
C PHE A 121 0.28 5.06 17.21
N ILE A 122 1.47 4.97 16.62
CA ILE A 122 2.44 6.06 16.58
C ILE A 122 2.96 6.30 15.16
N LEU A 123 3.31 7.55 14.90
CA LEU A 123 4.12 7.94 13.76
C LEU A 123 5.60 7.91 14.16
N LYS A 124 6.40 7.15 13.43
CA LYS A 124 7.84 7.01 13.72
C LYS A 124 8.68 8.03 12.95
N SER A 125 8.37 8.23 11.69
CA SER A 125 9.09 9.17 10.80
C SER A 125 8.25 9.52 9.58
N ILE A 126 8.58 10.66 8.95
CA ILE A 126 8.08 11.07 7.65
C ILE A 126 9.31 11.34 6.78
N TYR A 127 9.31 10.77 5.58
CA TYR A 127 10.33 11.03 4.57
C TYR A 127 9.69 11.59 3.31
N THR A 128 10.48 12.30 2.50
CA THR A 128 10.06 12.82 1.21
C THR A 128 11.08 12.51 0.12
N ASN A 129 10.60 12.18 -1.07
CA ASN A 129 11.41 11.99 -2.26
C ASN A 129 10.56 12.20 -3.51
N ASN A 130 11.03 13.00 -4.46
CA ASN A 130 10.48 13.19 -5.82
C ASN A 130 8.94 13.21 -5.93
N GLY A 131 8.30 14.05 -5.10
CA GLY A 131 6.85 14.19 -5.14
C GLY A 131 6.07 13.14 -4.35
N LEU A 132 6.75 12.35 -3.53
CA LEU A 132 6.14 11.39 -2.61
C LEU A 132 6.46 11.70 -1.15
N LEU A 133 5.53 11.33 -0.27
CA LEU A 133 5.69 11.34 1.18
C LEU A 133 5.56 9.91 1.70
N TYR A 134 6.47 9.52 2.60
CA TYR A 134 6.51 8.19 3.21
C TYR A 134 6.26 8.31 4.70
N PHE A 135 5.19 7.71 5.18
CA PHE A 135 4.78 7.69 6.58
C PHE A 135 5.12 6.34 7.21
N HIS A 136 6.06 6.31 8.13
CA HIS A 136 6.39 5.10 8.88
C HIS A 136 5.60 5.08 10.19
N THR A 137 4.69 4.14 10.31
CA THR A 137 3.81 3.97 11.48
C THR A 137 4.11 2.68 12.22
N GLU A 138 3.72 2.62 13.49
CA GLU A 138 3.78 1.41 14.30
C GLU A 138 2.48 1.28 15.10
N LEU A 139 1.84 0.11 15.00
CA LEU A 139 0.69 -0.29 15.81
C LEU A 139 1.13 -1.37 16.79
N LYS A 140 1.13 -1.03 18.08
CA LYS A 140 1.52 -1.93 19.17
C LYS A 140 0.30 -2.32 19.98
N ASN A 141 0.04 -3.61 20.06
CA ASN A 141 -1.01 -4.18 20.88
C ASN A 141 -0.40 -4.76 22.16
N THR A 142 -0.66 -4.11 23.30
CA THR A 142 -0.21 -4.56 24.63
C THR A 142 -1.27 -5.38 25.36
N SER A 143 -2.45 -5.54 24.79
CA SER A 143 -3.52 -6.40 25.32
C SER A 143 -3.27 -7.87 24.98
N ASN A 144 -4.08 -8.77 25.51
CA ASN A 144 -4.05 -10.19 25.17
C ASN A 144 -4.96 -10.54 23.99
N ILE A 145 -5.84 -9.60 23.59
CA ILE A 145 -6.81 -9.79 22.52
C ILE A 145 -6.20 -9.24 21.24
N ALA A 146 -6.28 -9.99 20.12
CA ALA A 146 -5.85 -9.52 18.81
C ALA A 146 -6.57 -8.21 18.43
N PHE A 147 -5.94 -7.38 17.66
CA PHE A 147 -6.51 -6.17 17.08
C PHE A 147 -6.70 -6.42 15.57
N ASP A 148 -7.94 -6.65 15.18
CA ASP A 148 -8.30 -6.86 13.79
C ASP A 148 -8.52 -5.50 13.13
N ILE A 149 -7.70 -5.17 12.13
CA ILE A 149 -7.75 -3.88 11.44
C ILE A 149 -8.89 -3.93 10.42
N ASP A 150 -9.83 -3.02 10.53
CA ASP A 150 -10.86 -2.77 9.52
C ASP A 150 -10.30 -1.90 8.38
N TYR A 151 -9.78 -0.72 8.74
CA TYR A 151 -9.11 0.18 7.80
C TYR A 151 -8.07 1.07 8.49
N ILE A 152 -7.16 1.61 7.69
CA ILE A 152 -6.31 2.75 8.05
C ILE A 152 -6.62 3.87 7.07
N SER A 153 -6.97 5.05 7.58
CA SER A 153 -7.34 6.20 6.77
C SER A 153 -6.48 7.42 7.02
N PHE A 154 -6.30 8.22 5.98
CA PHE A 154 -5.61 9.50 5.98
C PHE A 154 -6.61 10.57 5.56
N LYS A 155 -6.91 11.53 6.42
CA LYS A 155 -7.95 12.55 6.18
C LYS A 155 -7.46 13.94 6.52
N ILE A 156 -7.52 14.87 5.58
CA ILE A 156 -7.33 16.29 5.88
C ILE A 156 -8.68 16.85 6.31
N VAL A 157 -8.73 17.44 7.50
CA VAL A 157 -9.93 17.99 8.12
C VAL A 157 -9.68 19.39 8.67
N ASP A 158 -10.74 20.17 8.83
CA ASP A 158 -10.66 21.50 9.46
C ASP A 158 -10.30 21.40 10.95
N LYS A 159 -9.41 22.25 11.46
CA LYS A 159 -9.03 22.31 12.88
C LYS A 159 -10.20 22.79 13.75
N LYS A 160 -11.05 23.69 13.22
CA LYS A 160 -12.18 24.25 13.94
C LYS A 160 -13.48 23.83 13.27
N VAL A 161 -14.30 23.10 14.00
CA VAL A 161 -15.67 22.81 13.57
C VAL A 161 -16.56 23.95 14.04
N VAL A 162 -16.99 24.83 13.13
CA VAL A 162 -18.03 25.82 13.42
C VAL A 162 -19.36 25.08 13.53
N LYS A 163 -20.06 25.25 14.65
CA LYS A 163 -21.40 24.67 14.86
C LYS A 163 -22.30 25.03 13.67
N ARG A 164 -22.77 24.01 12.91
CA ARG A 164 -23.67 24.08 11.74
C ARG A 164 -23.03 24.10 10.34
N THR A 165 -21.73 23.85 10.19
CA THR A 165 -21.13 23.69 8.85
C THR A 165 -20.79 22.22 8.63
N ALA A 166 -21.06 21.70 7.43
CA ALA A 166 -20.60 20.37 7.05
C ALA A 166 -19.06 20.36 7.08
N MET A 167 -18.46 19.39 7.80
CA MET A 167 -17.01 19.20 7.77
C MET A 167 -16.60 18.77 6.36
N GLN A 168 -15.68 19.50 5.75
CA GLN A 168 -15.06 19.07 4.53
C GLN A 168 -13.91 18.13 4.90
N GLU A 169 -14.08 16.86 4.63
CA GLU A 169 -13.04 15.85 4.75
C GLU A 169 -12.47 15.57 3.37
N GLN A 170 -11.17 15.68 3.22
CA GLN A 170 -10.46 15.21 2.04
C GLN A 170 -9.73 13.92 2.41
N VAL A 171 -10.19 12.80 1.87
CA VAL A 171 -9.53 11.51 2.04
C VAL A 171 -8.33 11.44 1.11
N LEU A 172 -7.18 11.06 1.66
CA LEU A 172 -5.96 10.78 0.92
C LEU A 172 -5.78 9.27 0.85
N GLU A 173 -5.65 8.75 -0.36
CA GLU A 173 -5.45 7.32 -0.58
C GLU A 173 -3.94 7.02 -0.67
N PRO A 174 -3.39 6.14 0.17
CA PRO A 174 -2.02 5.67 0.00
C PRO A 174 -1.85 4.98 -1.34
N LEU A 175 -0.82 5.39 -2.10
CA LEU A 175 -0.46 4.75 -3.36
C LEU A 175 0.09 3.35 -3.12
N ARG A 176 0.77 3.15 -1.98
CA ARG A 176 1.38 1.88 -1.57
C ARG A 176 1.49 1.76 -0.07
N ALA A 177 1.56 0.50 0.39
CA ALA A 177 1.87 0.15 1.77
C ALA A 177 2.87 -1.01 1.81
N GLN A 178 3.96 -0.84 2.55
CA GLN A 178 4.93 -1.89 2.84
C GLN A 178 4.60 -2.52 4.19
N ASN A 179 4.45 -3.85 4.22
CA ASN A 179 4.05 -4.62 5.40
C ASN A 179 2.69 -4.19 5.97
N TYR A 180 1.68 -4.09 5.09
CA TYR A 180 0.30 -3.88 5.53
C TYR A 180 -0.26 -5.19 6.09
N VAL A 181 -0.64 -5.15 7.37
CA VAL A 181 -1.24 -6.29 8.05
C VAL A 181 -2.71 -6.01 8.38
N THR A 182 -3.52 -7.04 8.43
CA THR A 182 -4.94 -6.95 8.81
C THR A 182 -5.19 -7.31 10.27
N VAL A 183 -4.18 -7.89 10.95
CA VAL A 183 -4.30 -8.31 12.35
C VAL A 183 -2.99 -8.04 13.10
N VAL A 184 -3.09 -7.46 14.29
CA VAL A 184 -1.98 -7.35 15.24
C VAL A 184 -2.28 -8.21 16.46
N SER A 185 -1.61 -9.34 16.56
CA SER A 185 -1.79 -10.28 17.67
C SER A 185 -1.55 -9.64 19.04
N GLY A 186 -2.11 -10.22 20.09
CA GLY A 186 -1.87 -9.77 21.46
C GLY A 186 -0.38 -9.79 21.81
N LYS A 187 0.09 -8.75 22.53
CA LYS A 187 1.50 -8.55 22.94
C LYS A 187 2.49 -8.41 21.77
N LYS A 188 2.02 -8.10 20.55
CA LYS A 188 2.85 -7.88 19.36
C LYS A 188 2.77 -6.43 18.89
N SER A 189 3.70 -6.07 18.02
CA SER A 189 3.68 -4.80 17.30
C SER A 189 3.97 -5.05 15.84
N GLU A 190 3.28 -4.28 14.99
CA GLU A 190 3.46 -4.29 13.54
C GLU A 190 3.75 -2.87 13.05
N ARG A 191 4.56 -2.79 12.02
CA ARG A 191 4.97 -1.52 11.41
C ARG A 191 4.57 -1.51 9.96
N THR A 192 4.12 -0.35 9.49
CA THR A 192 3.75 -0.16 8.10
C THR A 192 4.37 1.14 7.59
N VAL A 193 4.87 1.10 6.36
CA VAL A 193 5.29 2.32 5.65
C VAL A 193 4.29 2.57 4.54
N PHE A 194 3.66 3.74 4.55
CA PHE A 194 2.72 4.18 3.52
C PHE A 194 3.40 5.20 2.62
N ALA A 195 3.20 5.10 1.32
CA ALA A 195 3.58 6.11 0.35
C ALA A 195 2.34 6.84 -0.16
N LEU A 196 2.34 8.17 -0.09
CA LEU A 196 1.30 9.06 -0.59
C LEU A 196 1.90 10.06 -1.58
N GLU A 197 1.08 10.61 -2.47
CA GLU A 197 1.47 11.79 -3.25
C GLU A 197 1.80 12.96 -2.31
N LYS A 198 2.74 13.81 -2.71
CA LYS A 198 3.11 15.00 -1.96
C LYS A 198 1.92 15.94 -1.83
N PHE A 199 1.64 16.36 -0.61
CA PHE A 199 0.65 17.38 -0.29
C PHE A 199 1.18 18.32 0.78
N THR A 200 0.51 19.44 0.95
CA THR A 200 0.68 20.37 2.07
C THR A 200 -0.66 20.60 2.73
N ILE A 201 -0.63 20.96 4.00
CA ILE A 201 -1.82 21.16 4.81
C ILE A 201 -1.99 22.67 5.04
N PRO A 202 -3.12 23.30 4.65
CA PRO A 202 -3.43 24.68 5.02
C PRO A 202 -3.41 24.89 6.55
N ASP A 203 -3.14 26.12 6.99
CA ASP A 203 -2.99 26.43 8.42
C ASP A 203 -4.24 26.17 9.25
N ASP A 204 -5.42 26.26 8.65
CA ASP A 204 -6.72 25.99 9.25
C ASP A 204 -7.10 24.51 9.24
N LYS A 205 -6.27 23.66 8.63
CA LYS A 205 -6.51 22.21 8.49
C LYS A 205 -5.41 21.39 9.16
N GLN A 206 -5.70 20.11 9.35
CA GLN A 206 -4.81 19.11 9.92
C GLN A 206 -5.02 17.76 9.24
N LEU A 207 -3.98 16.92 9.19
CA LEU A 207 -4.09 15.54 8.75
C LEU A 207 -4.40 14.66 9.98
N ILE A 208 -5.41 13.82 9.87
CA ILE A 208 -5.71 12.76 10.83
C ILE A 208 -5.34 11.43 10.18
N ILE A 209 -4.52 10.65 10.88
CA ILE A 209 -4.31 9.24 10.54
C ILE A 209 -5.04 8.41 11.59
N GLU A 210 -5.96 7.57 11.13
CA GLU A 210 -6.81 6.73 11.97
C GLU A 210 -6.64 5.26 11.60
N VAL A 211 -6.61 4.39 12.61
CA VAL A 211 -6.76 2.95 12.47
C VAL A 211 -8.02 2.52 13.22
N ALA A 212 -8.94 1.86 12.51
CA ALA A 212 -10.17 1.34 13.07
C ALA A 212 -10.08 -0.16 13.32
N GLU A 213 -10.66 -0.59 14.44
CA GLU A 213 -10.80 -2.00 14.78
C GLU A 213 -12.09 -2.56 14.18
N LYS A 214 -12.00 -3.71 13.51
CA LYS A 214 -13.15 -4.39 12.93
C LYS A 214 -14.12 -4.83 14.03
N GLU A 215 -15.37 -4.37 13.93
CA GLU A 215 -16.42 -4.67 14.90
C GLU A 215 -16.02 -4.41 16.37
N GLY A 216 -15.02 -3.53 16.57
CA GLY A 216 -14.45 -3.21 17.88
C GLY A 216 -14.50 -1.73 18.22
N GLY A 217 -14.03 -1.38 19.43
CA GLY A 217 -14.04 0.00 19.93
C GLY A 217 -12.66 0.55 20.29
N ARG A 218 -11.56 -0.13 19.93
CA ARG A 218 -10.19 0.28 20.29
C ARG A 218 -9.53 1.15 19.23
N ASN A 219 -10.32 1.90 18.47
CA ASN A 219 -9.81 2.79 17.41
C ASN A 219 -8.75 3.74 17.94
N GLN A 220 -7.73 4.00 17.14
CA GLN A 220 -6.65 4.92 17.43
C GLN A 220 -6.54 5.96 16.34
N SER A 221 -6.28 7.21 16.72
CA SER A 221 -6.00 8.27 15.76
C SER A 221 -5.00 9.25 16.32
N PHE A 222 -4.26 9.91 15.47
CA PHE A 222 -3.39 11.01 15.82
C PHE A 222 -3.42 12.09 14.72
N VAL A 223 -2.99 13.27 15.10
CA VAL A 223 -3.00 14.47 14.26
C VAL A 223 -1.57 14.78 13.81
N ILE A 224 -1.43 15.21 12.57
CA ILE A 224 -0.21 15.72 11.96
C ILE A 224 -0.52 17.13 11.45
N GLU A 225 0.34 18.07 11.75
CA GLU A 225 0.24 19.44 11.26
C GLU A 225 1.16 19.69 10.07
N ASN A 226 0.90 20.80 9.35
CA ASN A 226 1.74 21.18 8.20
C ASN A 226 3.22 21.29 8.57
N GLY A 227 3.52 21.79 9.77
CA GLY A 227 4.90 21.88 10.26
C GLY A 227 5.63 20.54 10.40
N ASP A 228 4.91 19.44 10.61
CA ASP A 228 5.48 18.09 10.65
C ASP A 228 5.78 17.57 9.25
N ILE A 229 4.88 17.86 8.30
CA ILE A 229 5.07 17.50 6.87
C ILE A 229 6.25 18.25 6.26
N VAL A 230 6.34 19.56 6.50
CA VAL A 230 7.42 20.40 5.93
C VAL A 230 8.80 20.00 6.47
N ARG A 231 8.85 19.42 7.66
CA ARG A 231 10.08 18.89 8.28
C ARG A 231 10.36 17.42 7.95
N ALA A 232 9.65 16.84 6.97
CA ALA A 232 9.93 15.50 6.51
C ALA A 232 11.39 15.36 6.06
N ASN A 233 12.03 14.24 6.44
CA ASN A 233 13.42 13.98 6.10
C ASN A 233 13.57 13.68 4.61
N VAL A 234 14.64 14.16 4.00
CA VAL A 234 14.95 13.83 2.60
C VAL A 234 15.59 12.44 2.53
N ILE A 235 15.22 11.68 1.52
CA ILE A 235 15.67 10.28 1.35
C ILE A 235 17.21 10.16 1.13
N ASP A 236 17.89 11.21 0.66
CA ASP A 236 19.35 11.23 0.46
C ASP A 236 20.15 10.86 1.73
N GLU A 237 19.53 11.00 2.91
CA GLU A 237 20.10 10.58 4.19
C GLU A 237 19.89 9.08 4.50
N LEU A 238 19.09 8.37 3.70
CA LEU A 238 18.85 6.94 3.81
C LEU A 238 19.90 6.17 3.00
N SER A 239 20.78 5.44 3.69
CA SER A 239 21.58 4.40 3.02
C SER A 239 20.62 3.37 2.44
N ILE A 240 20.34 3.45 1.15
CA ILE A 240 19.53 2.45 0.43
C ILE A 240 20.39 1.20 0.31
N GLN A 241 20.10 0.18 1.11
CA GLN A 241 20.74 -1.13 1.11
C GLN A 241 19.78 -2.21 0.61
#